data_5c8d1981dc6cb2540af2d066f9fbfc90
#
_entry.id   5c8d1981dc6cb2540af2d066f9fbfc90
#
_cell.length_a   1.000
_cell.length_b   1.000
_cell.length_c   1.000
_cell.angle_alpha   90.00
_cell.angle_beta   90.00
_cell.angle_gamma   90.00
#
_symmetry.space_group_name_H-M   'P 1'
#
loop_
_entity.id
_entity.type
_entity.pdbx_description
1 polymer ?
#
loop_
_entity_poly.entity_id
_entity_poly.type
_entity_poly.pdbx_seq_one_letter_code
_entity_poly.pdbx_strand_id
1 'polypeptide(L)'
;MVSISKFYCLTVVLVTILACQNKPASVGTATDKPKSISTSLILLGTIQDGGSPHIGCKKDCCKTLFDHPDPNRQVISLGLFDSSTKKKYLFDATPDITTQMKALKNFGVQSENELADGIFLTHAHIGHYTGLMYLGKEATNSKDILVYAMPRMKAFLENNGPWNQLVSLKNISIKPLENETAVQLSNEIEVTPILVPHRDEYSETVGYHIQGPNKSALFIPDIDKWDKWDKNIVEEIKKVDYAFLDATFYSGEEISARDISGIPHPFVIESLERFKDLSPNEKSKIIFIHFNHTNPLIDIDSEEAKNVLQLGFRVGQIGEVFGL
;
A
#
# COMPACT_ATOMS: atom_id res chain seq x y z
N MET A 1 3.82 -67.85 -68.48
CA MET A 1 3.64 -66.90 -67.39
C MET A 1 4.76 -65.90 -67.52
N VAL A 2 4.45 -64.71 -67.98
CA VAL A 2 5.37 -63.69 -68.44
C VAL A 2 5.55 -62.67 -67.27
N SER A 3 6.79 -62.50 -66.80
CA SER A 3 7.17 -61.50 -65.84
C SER A 3 7.61 -60.24 -66.59
N ILE A 4 6.94 -59.13 -66.31
CA ILE A 4 7.26 -57.79 -66.82
C ILE A 4 8.03 -57.03 -65.77
N SER A 5 9.33 -56.80 -66.02
CA SER A 5 10.18 -55.92 -65.24
C SER A 5 9.97 -54.47 -65.62
N LYS A 6 9.62 -53.63 -64.69
CA LYS A 6 9.54 -52.18 -64.88
C LYS A 6 10.83 -51.50 -64.44
N PHE A 7 11.54 -50.90 -65.38
CA PHE A 7 12.65 -49.99 -65.18
C PHE A 7 12.12 -48.63 -64.67
N TYR A 8 12.58 -48.17 -63.54
CA TYR A 8 12.39 -46.78 -63.14
C TYR A 8 13.68 -46.01 -63.43
N CYS A 9 13.54 -44.99 -64.25
CA CYS A 9 14.60 -44.03 -64.56
C CYS A 9 14.64 -42.97 -63.46
N LEU A 10 15.76 -42.90 -62.73
CA LEU A 10 15.96 -41.98 -61.66
C LEU A 10 16.63 -40.68 -62.16
N THR A 11 15.88 -39.62 -62.34
CA THR A 11 16.41 -38.28 -62.72
C THR A 11 16.91 -37.60 -61.55
N VAL A 12 18.21 -37.40 -61.37
CA VAL A 12 18.85 -36.64 -60.31
C VAL A 12 18.84 -35.16 -60.73
N VAL A 13 18.06 -34.36 -60.01
CA VAL A 13 18.06 -32.89 -60.14
C VAL A 13 19.09 -32.33 -59.17
N LEU A 14 20.16 -31.78 -59.68
CA LEU A 14 21.21 -31.10 -58.89
C LEU A 14 20.72 -29.69 -58.62
N VAL A 15 20.29 -29.46 -57.36
CA VAL A 15 19.96 -28.11 -56.87
C VAL A 15 21.20 -27.49 -56.26
N THR A 16 21.78 -26.52 -56.95
CA THR A 16 22.86 -25.68 -56.45
C THR A 16 22.29 -24.64 -55.47
N ILE A 17 22.55 -24.81 -54.17
CA ILE A 17 22.22 -23.84 -53.15
C ILE A 17 23.33 -22.79 -53.08
N LEU A 18 23.04 -21.56 -53.57
CA LEU A 18 23.87 -20.39 -53.27
C LEU A 18 23.67 -20.01 -51.82
N ALA A 19 24.63 -20.32 -50.96
CA ALA A 19 24.67 -19.86 -49.60
C ALA A 19 25.13 -18.38 -49.56
N CYS A 20 24.18 -17.46 -49.41
CA CYS A 20 24.50 -16.11 -48.99
C CYS A 20 25.00 -16.15 -47.52
N GLN A 21 26.29 -15.90 -47.32
CA GLN A 21 26.86 -15.68 -45.98
C GLN A 21 26.42 -14.31 -45.48
N ASN A 22 25.31 -14.26 -44.76
CA ASN A 22 25.02 -13.11 -43.88
C ASN A 22 25.90 -13.22 -42.65
N LYS A 23 26.86 -12.31 -42.51
CA LYS A 23 27.54 -12.06 -41.21
C LYS A 23 26.47 -11.78 -40.17
N PRO A 24 26.48 -12.45 -39.00
CA PRO A 24 25.62 -12.06 -37.92
C PRO A 24 26.03 -10.65 -37.47
N ALA A 25 25.08 -9.71 -37.58
CA ALA A 25 25.22 -8.41 -36.90
C ALA A 25 25.40 -8.71 -35.40
N SER A 26 26.46 -8.21 -34.83
CA SER A 26 26.65 -8.23 -33.38
C SER A 26 25.50 -7.45 -32.74
N VAL A 27 24.52 -8.17 -32.24
CA VAL A 27 23.53 -7.62 -31.31
C VAL A 27 24.31 -7.26 -30.05
N GLY A 28 24.66 -5.98 -29.96
CA GLY A 28 25.14 -5.41 -28.72
C GLY A 28 24.05 -5.62 -27.67
N THR A 29 24.24 -6.58 -26.79
CA THR A 29 23.47 -6.66 -25.55
C THR A 29 23.80 -5.42 -24.77
N ALA A 30 23.01 -4.35 -24.97
CA ALA A 30 22.92 -3.31 -23.95
C ALA A 30 22.42 -4.03 -22.72
N THR A 31 23.33 -4.33 -21.80
CA THR A 31 22.97 -4.68 -20.43
C THR A 31 22.38 -3.42 -19.85
N ASP A 32 21.05 -3.26 -19.95
CA ASP A 32 20.33 -2.32 -19.12
C ASP A 32 20.70 -2.65 -17.67
N LYS A 33 21.57 -1.83 -17.10
CA LYS A 33 21.81 -1.88 -15.66
C LYS A 33 20.43 -1.71 -15.02
N PRO A 34 20.02 -2.60 -14.09
CA PRO A 34 18.76 -2.44 -13.42
C PRO A 34 18.73 -1.02 -12.85
N LYS A 35 17.69 -0.26 -13.23
CA LYS A 35 17.48 1.12 -12.79
C LYS A 35 17.49 1.09 -11.27
N SER A 36 18.47 1.72 -10.63
CA SER A 36 18.51 1.75 -9.16
C SER A 36 17.23 2.41 -8.68
N ILE A 37 16.45 1.67 -7.90
CA ILE A 37 15.25 2.23 -7.28
C ILE A 37 15.73 3.21 -6.21
N SER A 38 15.27 4.45 -6.28
CA SER A 38 15.51 5.47 -5.25
C SER A 38 14.68 5.17 -4.00
N THR A 39 15.03 5.82 -2.90
CA THR A 39 14.20 5.83 -1.70
C THR A 39 12.78 6.27 -2.05
N SER A 40 11.79 5.45 -1.71
CA SER A 40 10.43 5.63 -2.21
C SER A 40 9.38 5.00 -1.28
N LEU A 41 8.17 5.56 -1.35
CA LEU A 41 6.96 4.94 -0.84
C LEU A 41 6.26 4.18 -1.97
N ILE A 42 5.54 3.11 -1.60
CA ILE A 42 4.66 2.36 -2.49
C ILE A 42 3.33 2.10 -1.80
N LEU A 43 2.23 2.38 -2.49
CA LEU A 43 0.89 2.10 -1.99
C LEU A 43 0.57 0.61 -2.14
N LEU A 44 0.39 -0.09 -1.02
CA LEU A 44 0.20 -1.54 -0.98
C LEU A 44 -1.25 -1.96 -0.77
N GLY A 45 -2.12 -1.01 -0.48
CA GLY A 45 -3.56 -1.17 -0.31
C GLY A 45 -4.23 0.18 -0.20
N THR A 46 -5.54 0.22 -0.41
CA THR A 46 -6.34 1.45 -0.37
C THR A 46 -7.72 1.26 0.28
N ILE A 47 -8.05 0.03 0.70
CA ILE A 47 -9.37 -0.33 1.22
C ILE A 47 -9.38 -0.18 2.74
N GLN A 48 -10.53 0.19 3.29
CA GLN A 48 -10.80 0.27 4.72
C GLN A 48 -10.82 -1.13 5.38
N ASP A 49 -10.66 -1.19 6.69
CA ASP A 49 -10.56 -2.38 7.58
C ASP A 49 -11.42 -3.57 7.23
N GLY A 50 -12.67 -3.31 6.83
CA GLY A 50 -13.66 -4.35 6.53
C GLY A 50 -13.38 -5.13 5.26
N GLY A 51 -12.41 -4.67 4.45
CA GLY A 51 -12.04 -5.30 3.19
C GLY A 51 -13.04 -5.10 2.06
N SER A 52 -12.63 -5.48 0.84
CA SER A 52 -13.51 -5.53 -0.33
C SER A 52 -13.19 -6.78 -1.15
N PRO A 53 -14.13 -7.76 -1.25
CA PRO A 53 -15.53 -7.70 -0.80
C PRO A 53 -15.66 -7.65 0.73
N HIS A 54 -16.60 -6.85 1.22
CA HIS A 54 -16.91 -6.79 2.63
C HIS A 54 -17.76 -8.00 3.06
N ILE A 55 -17.42 -8.61 4.21
CA ILE A 55 -18.13 -9.76 4.76
C ILE A 55 -19.63 -9.48 4.88
N GLY A 56 -20.44 -10.37 4.32
CA GLY A 56 -21.92 -10.27 4.36
C GLY A 56 -22.53 -9.20 3.45
N CYS A 57 -21.74 -8.42 2.71
CA CYS A 57 -22.27 -7.46 1.74
C CYS A 57 -22.91 -8.18 0.55
N LYS A 58 -24.16 -7.79 0.23
CA LYS A 58 -24.95 -8.30 -0.90
C LYS A 58 -25.13 -7.27 -2.01
N LYS A 59 -24.55 -6.08 -1.85
CA LYS A 59 -24.64 -4.99 -2.83
C LYS A 59 -23.79 -5.28 -4.07
N ASP A 60 -24.04 -4.57 -5.14
CA ASP A 60 -23.33 -4.72 -6.42
C ASP A 60 -21.83 -4.52 -6.30
N CYS A 61 -21.39 -3.67 -5.40
CA CYS A 61 -19.95 -3.41 -5.13
C CYS A 61 -19.17 -4.64 -4.62
N CYS A 62 -19.86 -5.69 -4.11
CA CYS A 62 -19.19 -6.87 -3.55
C CYS A 62 -19.59 -8.19 -4.19
N LYS A 63 -20.82 -8.30 -4.72
CA LYS A 63 -21.44 -9.60 -5.05
C LYS A 63 -20.62 -10.45 -6.03
N THR A 64 -19.94 -9.81 -7.00
CA THR A 64 -19.14 -10.52 -8.00
C THR A 64 -17.72 -10.83 -7.51
N LEU A 65 -17.25 -10.10 -6.50
CA LEU A 65 -15.87 -10.21 -6.00
C LEU A 65 -15.64 -11.48 -5.18
N PHE A 66 -16.68 -12.13 -4.70
CA PHE A 66 -16.56 -13.44 -4.02
C PHE A 66 -16.21 -14.56 -5.01
N ASP A 67 -16.71 -14.48 -6.24
CA ASP A 67 -16.43 -15.45 -7.30
C ASP A 67 -15.21 -15.03 -8.16
N HIS A 68 -15.00 -13.72 -8.30
CA HIS A 68 -13.92 -13.11 -9.09
C HIS A 68 -13.19 -12.05 -8.27
N PRO A 69 -12.28 -12.47 -7.36
CA PRO A 69 -11.54 -11.55 -6.50
C PRO A 69 -10.68 -10.57 -7.32
N ASP A 70 -10.72 -9.31 -6.93
CA ASP A 70 -9.85 -8.28 -7.50
C ASP A 70 -8.59 -8.13 -6.61
N PRO A 71 -7.38 -8.47 -7.10
CA PRO A 71 -6.15 -8.38 -6.32
C PRO A 71 -5.76 -6.94 -5.95
N ASN A 72 -6.39 -5.94 -6.57
CA ASN A 72 -6.17 -4.53 -6.25
C ASN A 72 -7.04 -4.02 -5.10
N ARG A 73 -7.85 -4.89 -4.47
CA ARG A 73 -8.70 -4.53 -3.34
C ARG A 73 -8.12 -5.02 -2.01
N GLN A 74 -6.94 -4.49 -1.66
CA GLN A 74 -6.25 -4.81 -0.40
C GLN A 74 -6.45 -3.68 0.62
N VAL A 75 -6.47 -4.05 1.89
CA VAL A 75 -6.60 -3.12 3.02
C VAL A 75 -5.40 -2.17 3.05
N ILE A 76 -5.64 -0.92 3.45
CA ILE A 76 -4.67 0.16 3.39
C ILE A 76 -3.35 -0.18 4.07
N SER A 77 -2.28 -0.08 3.32
CA SER A 77 -0.92 -0.14 3.83
C SER A 77 0.02 0.62 2.91
N LEU A 78 1.06 1.21 3.50
CA LEU A 78 2.10 1.93 2.78
C LEU A 78 3.44 1.24 3.02
N GLY A 79 4.17 0.94 1.95
CA GLY A 79 5.54 0.42 2.01
C GLY A 79 6.55 1.55 1.86
N LEU A 80 7.66 1.46 2.57
CA LEU A 80 8.83 2.34 2.43
C LEU A 80 10.06 1.49 2.09
N PHE A 81 10.76 1.87 1.03
CA PHE A 81 12.04 1.32 0.66
C PHE A 81 13.13 2.36 0.83
N ASP A 82 14.12 2.06 1.66
CA ASP A 82 15.34 2.85 1.84
C ASP A 82 16.43 2.35 0.88
N SER A 83 16.73 3.14 -0.14
CA SER A 83 17.74 2.78 -1.15
C SER A 83 19.17 2.78 -0.60
N SER A 84 19.44 3.50 0.48
CA SER A 84 20.77 3.60 1.09
C SER A 84 21.13 2.36 1.91
N THR A 85 20.19 1.88 2.72
CA THR A 85 20.38 0.71 3.60
C THR A 85 19.80 -0.59 3.03
N LYS A 86 19.02 -0.52 1.94
CA LYS A 86 18.24 -1.61 1.35
C LYS A 86 17.18 -2.18 2.28
N LYS A 87 16.81 -1.45 3.31
CA LYS A 87 15.77 -1.83 4.27
C LYS A 87 14.38 -1.48 3.77
N LYS A 88 13.42 -2.23 4.25
CA LYS A 88 12.00 -2.10 3.92
C LYS A 88 11.19 -1.94 5.19
N TYR A 89 10.25 -1.01 5.16
CA TYR A 89 9.34 -0.77 6.28
C TYR A 89 7.90 -0.80 5.79
N LEU A 90 7.01 -1.26 6.66
CA LEU A 90 5.58 -1.35 6.39
C LEU A 90 4.83 -0.44 7.37
N PHE A 91 3.87 0.31 6.88
CA PHE A 91 2.91 1.05 7.71
C PHE A 91 1.60 0.28 7.69
N ASP A 92 1.19 -0.17 8.87
CA ASP A 92 0.12 -1.09 9.21
C ASP A 92 0.31 -2.54 8.73
N ALA A 93 -0.01 -3.46 9.63
CA ALA A 93 -0.01 -4.91 9.43
C ALA A 93 -1.43 -5.40 9.19
N THR A 94 -1.88 -5.33 7.96
CA THR A 94 -3.27 -5.58 7.56
C THR A 94 -3.58 -7.09 7.43
N PRO A 95 -4.86 -7.49 7.31
CA PRO A 95 -5.20 -8.88 6.95
C PRO A 95 -4.56 -9.36 5.64
N ASP A 96 -4.21 -8.43 4.73
CA ASP A 96 -3.58 -8.72 3.43
C ASP A 96 -2.03 -8.71 3.48
N ILE A 97 -1.44 -8.69 4.67
CA ILE A 97 0.01 -8.55 4.89
C ILE A 97 0.86 -9.52 4.06
N THR A 98 0.34 -10.70 3.77
CA THR A 98 1.10 -11.73 3.03
C THR A 98 1.40 -11.31 1.60
N THR A 99 0.41 -10.74 0.91
CA THR A 99 0.56 -10.21 -0.46
C THR A 99 1.30 -8.87 -0.45
N GLN A 100 1.03 -8.03 0.53
CA GLN A 100 1.67 -6.72 0.70
C GLN A 100 3.18 -6.84 0.99
N MET A 101 3.59 -7.77 1.87
CA MET A 101 5.00 -8.09 2.10
C MET A 101 5.69 -8.56 0.83
N LYS A 102 5.01 -9.41 0.03
CA LYS A 102 5.55 -9.90 -1.24
C LYS A 102 5.69 -8.79 -2.27
N ALA A 103 4.72 -7.88 -2.36
CA ALA A 103 4.79 -6.71 -3.23
C ALA A 103 5.96 -5.79 -2.81
N LEU A 104 6.09 -5.50 -1.53
CA LEU A 104 7.17 -4.68 -0.98
C LEU A 104 8.56 -5.31 -1.21
N LYS A 105 8.69 -6.63 -1.03
CA LYS A 105 9.91 -7.37 -1.32
C LYS A 105 10.31 -7.25 -2.79
N ASN A 106 9.36 -7.40 -3.69
CA ASN A 106 9.60 -7.33 -5.14
C ASN A 106 9.91 -5.91 -5.60
N PHE A 107 9.38 -4.89 -4.92
CA PHE A 107 9.65 -3.49 -5.19
C PHE A 107 11.08 -3.10 -4.83
N GLY A 108 11.55 -3.51 -3.65
CA GLY A 108 12.89 -3.21 -3.15
C GLY A 108 13.96 -4.15 -3.69
N VAL A 109 14.46 -3.92 -4.89
CA VAL A 109 15.42 -4.75 -5.62
C VAL A 109 16.39 -5.56 -4.73
N GLN A 110 16.39 -6.89 -4.87
CA GLN A 110 17.42 -7.84 -4.43
C GLN A 110 17.62 -8.02 -2.91
N SER A 111 16.65 -7.71 -2.07
CA SER A 111 16.68 -8.23 -0.72
C SER A 111 16.26 -9.71 -0.73
N GLU A 112 17.10 -10.61 -0.22
CA GLU A 112 16.70 -12.02 0.01
C GLU A 112 15.68 -12.12 1.15
N ASN A 113 15.58 -11.09 1.99
CA ASN A 113 14.62 -11.06 3.09
C ASN A 113 13.19 -10.86 2.57
N GLU A 114 12.31 -11.82 2.83
CA GLU A 114 10.90 -11.79 2.47
C GLU A 114 10.09 -10.82 3.35
N LEU A 115 10.56 -10.54 4.57
CA LEU A 115 9.86 -9.68 5.53
C LEU A 115 10.37 -8.24 5.53
N ALA A 116 9.56 -7.32 6.02
CA ALA A 116 9.99 -5.96 6.32
C ALA A 116 10.96 -5.95 7.51
N ASP A 117 11.89 -4.99 7.52
CA ASP A 117 12.84 -4.75 8.62
C ASP A 117 12.17 -4.05 9.81
N GLY A 118 11.01 -3.43 9.59
CA GLY A 118 10.19 -2.85 10.63
C GLY A 118 8.76 -2.55 10.17
N ILE A 119 7.84 -2.53 11.12
CA ILE A 119 6.43 -2.27 10.91
C ILE A 119 6.00 -1.14 11.84
N PHE A 120 5.39 -0.10 11.30
CA PHE A 120 4.79 1.02 12.04
C PHE A 120 3.28 0.79 12.13
N LEU A 121 2.72 0.82 13.34
CA LEU A 121 1.28 0.66 13.55
C LEU A 121 0.62 1.99 13.83
N THR A 122 -0.50 2.26 13.17
CA THR A 122 -1.27 3.47 13.40
C THR A 122 -2.16 3.34 14.64
N HIS A 123 -2.92 2.25 14.75
CA HIS A 123 -3.86 2.03 15.86
C HIS A 123 -4.39 0.58 15.92
N ALA A 124 -5.22 0.28 16.94
CA ALA A 124 -5.72 -1.07 17.22
C ALA A 124 -7.11 -1.35 16.61
N HIS A 125 -7.36 -0.96 15.36
CA HIS A 125 -8.47 -1.48 14.57
C HIS A 125 -8.02 -2.64 13.69
N ILE A 126 -8.93 -3.58 13.41
CA ILE A 126 -8.57 -4.89 12.84
C ILE A 126 -7.86 -4.82 11.49
N GLY A 127 -8.12 -3.80 10.70
CA GLY A 127 -7.45 -3.58 9.42
C GLY A 127 -5.98 -3.20 9.55
N HIS A 128 -5.51 -2.73 10.72
CA HIS A 128 -4.21 -2.08 10.85
C HIS A 128 -3.17 -2.91 11.60
N TYR A 129 -3.57 -3.96 12.35
CA TYR A 129 -2.61 -4.74 13.16
C TYR A 129 -2.80 -6.26 13.14
N THR A 130 -3.95 -6.78 12.68
CA THR A 130 -4.24 -8.21 12.78
C THR A 130 -3.29 -9.08 11.97
N GLY A 131 -2.71 -8.56 10.90
CA GLY A 131 -1.70 -9.24 10.10
C GLY A 131 -0.42 -9.60 10.86
N LEU A 132 -0.14 -8.98 12.01
CA LEU A 132 0.98 -9.37 12.86
C LEU A 132 0.95 -10.86 13.23
N MET A 133 -0.22 -11.50 13.24
CA MET A 133 -0.37 -12.93 13.53
C MET A 133 0.46 -13.82 12.61
N TYR A 134 0.66 -13.39 11.34
CA TYR A 134 1.46 -14.14 10.37
C TYR A 134 2.97 -14.12 10.66
N LEU A 135 3.42 -13.30 11.61
CA LEU A 135 4.79 -13.32 12.10
C LEU A 135 5.02 -14.42 13.17
N GLY A 136 3.93 -15.03 13.66
CA GLY A 136 3.94 -16.03 14.71
C GLY A 136 4.42 -17.40 14.27
N LYS A 137 4.46 -18.30 15.28
CA LYS A 137 4.98 -19.66 15.17
C LYS A 137 4.26 -20.51 14.13
N GLU A 138 2.96 -20.27 13.93
CA GLU A 138 2.11 -21.04 13.01
C GLU A 138 2.32 -20.67 11.55
N ALA A 139 2.98 -19.54 11.27
CA ALA A 139 3.27 -19.05 9.92
C ALA A 139 4.77 -18.90 9.68
N THR A 140 5.31 -17.68 9.76
CA THR A 140 6.73 -17.45 9.45
C THR A 140 7.68 -17.80 10.60
N ASN A 141 7.19 -17.86 11.84
CA ASN A 141 8.01 -17.96 13.04
C ASN A 141 9.19 -16.99 13.00
N SER A 142 8.90 -15.73 12.68
CA SER A 142 9.89 -14.67 12.49
C SER A 142 10.74 -14.45 13.75
N LYS A 143 11.84 -13.73 13.61
CA LYS A 143 12.75 -13.41 14.71
C LYS A 143 12.95 -11.91 14.80
N ASP A 144 12.53 -11.36 15.94
CA ASP A 144 12.78 -9.97 16.37
C ASP A 144 12.42 -8.90 15.32
N ILE A 145 11.33 -9.13 14.54
CA ILE A 145 10.83 -8.09 13.62
C ILE A 145 10.45 -6.86 14.44
N LEU A 146 11.01 -5.71 14.09
CA LEU A 146 10.73 -4.48 14.81
C LEU A 146 9.29 -4.01 14.56
N VAL A 147 8.55 -3.74 15.62
CA VAL A 147 7.20 -3.17 15.56
C VAL A 147 7.21 -1.86 16.33
N TYR A 148 7.01 -0.77 15.62
CA TYR A 148 6.94 0.57 16.19
C TYR A 148 5.50 0.88 16.58
N ALA A 149 5.24 1.17 17.84
CA ALA A 149 3.89 1.32 18.37
C ALA A 149 3.85 2.37 19.51
N MET A 150 2.76 3.12 19.56
CA MET A 150 2.48 4.04 20.66
C MET A 150 2.30 3.27 22.00
N PRO A 151 2.45 3.92 23.16
CA PRO A 151 2.48 3.25 24.46
C PRO A 151 1.26 2.36 24.76
N ARG A 152 0.03 2.81 24.47
CA ARG A 152 -1.17 1.99 24.68
C ARG A 152 -1.24 0.84 23.68
N MET A 153 -0.87 1.08 22.41
CA MET A 153 -0.77 0.02 21.41
C MET A 153 0.26 -1.04 21.81
N LYS A 154 1.42 -0.63 22.31
CA LYS A 154 2.42 -1.53 22.89
C LYS A 154 1.83 -2.37 24.02
N ALA A 155 1.19 -1.72 25.01
CA ALA A 155 0.56 -2.39 26.13
C ALA A 155 -0.55 -3.35 25.69
N PHE A 156 -1.34 -2.98 24.67
CA PHE A 156 -2.36 -3.84 24.09
C PHE A 156 -1.73 -5.13 23.51
N LEU A 157 -0.68 -5.04 22.71
CA LEU A 157 0.00 -6.20 22.13
C LEU A 157 0.68 -7.08 23.19
N GLU A 158 1.25 -6.50 24.25
CA GLU A 158 1.95 -7.24 25.29
C GLU A 158 1.01 -7.99 26.26
N ASN A 159 -0.22 -7.50 26.44
CA ASN A 159 -1.12 -8.01 27.46
C ASN A 159 -2.32 -8.81 26.92
N ASN A 160 -2.50 -8.87 25.59
CA ASN A 160 -3.63 -9.59 25.01
C ASN A 160 -3.19 -10.73 24.10
N GLY A 161 -3.80 -11.91 24.29
CA GLY A 161 -3.64 -13.00 23.32
C GLY A 161 -4.38 -12.72 22.01
N PRO A 162 -3.89 -13.23 20.85
CA PRO A 162 -2.67 -14.04 20.72
C PRO A 162 -1.37 -13.20 20.56
N TRP A 163 -1.43 -11.86 20.50
CA TRP A 163 -0.27 -10.98 20.20
C TRP A 163 0.83 -11.05 21.26
N ASN A 164 0.48 -11.24 22.54
CA ASN A 164 1.47 -11.40 23.61
C ASN A 164 2.38 -12.61 23.41
N GLN A 165 1.93 -13.65 22.68
CA GLN A 165 2.77 -14.78 22.30
C GLN A 165 3.85 -14.37 21.30
N LEU A 166 3.53 -13.47 20.35
CA LEU A 166 4.53 -12.95 19.40
C LEU A 166 5.67 -12.24 20.11
N VAL A 167 5.34 -11.48 21.17
CA VAL A 167 6.32 -10.76 21.99
C VAL A 167 7.14 -11.75 22.82
N SER A 168 6.48 -12.66 23.53
CA SER A 168 7.15 -13.62 24.44
C SER A 168 8.06 -14.61 23.69
N LEU A 169 7.69 -15.00 22.47
CA LEU A 169 8.49 -15.86 21.60
C LEU A 169 9.54 -15.10 20.78
N LYS A 170 9.59 -13.78 20.92
CA LYS A 170 10.46 -12.89 20.13
C LYS A 170 10.25 -13.02 18.62
N ASN A 171 9.02 -13.26 18.21
CA ASN A 171 8.67 -13.14 16.81
C ASN A 171 8.68 -11.66 16.39
N ILE A 172 8.23 -10.78 17.29
CA ILE A 172 8.31 -9.33 17.17
C ILE A 172 9.04 -8.71 18.37
N SER A 173 9.63 -7.55 18.15
CA SER A 173 10.28 -6.72 19.16
C SER A 173 9.69 -5.31 19.12
N ILE A 174 8.91 -4.92 20.15
CA ILE A 174 8.18 -3.66 20.13
C ILE A 174 9.10 -2.51 20.51
N LYS A 175 9.16 -1.50 19.65
CA LYS A 175 9.83 -0.21 19.86
C LYS A 175 8.78 0.85 20.19
N PRO A 176 8.80 1.40 21.41
CA PRO A 176 7.83 2.43 21.76
C PRO A 176 8.06 3.70 20.93
N LEU A 177 6.97 4.30 20.50
CA LEU A 177 6.91 5.62 19.89
C LEU A 177 6.51 6.66 20.93
N GLU A 178 6.84 7.90 20.65
CA GLU A 178 6.39 9.06 21.42
C GLU A 178 5.87 10.12 20.43
N ASN A 179 4.71 10.72 20.74
CA ASN A 179 4.10 11.71 19.88
C ASN A 179 5.08 12.83 19.50
N GLU A 180 5.13 13.19 18.23
CA GLU A 180 6.00 14.23 17.66
C GLU A 180 7.50 14.01 17.90
N THR A 181 7.89 12.78 18.25
CA THR A 181 9.31 12.43 18.45
C THR A 181 9.77 11.56 17.27
N ALA A 182 10.76 12.05 16.54
CA ALA A 182 11.27 11.41 15.35
C ALA A 182 12.01 10.10 15.64
N VAL A 183 11.78 9.10 14.83
CA VAL A 183 12.53 7.84 14.78
C VAL A 183 13.43 7.88 13.55
N GLN A 184 14.75 7.89 13.76
CA GLN A 184 15.73 7.82 12.69
C GLN A 184 15.87 6.38 12.21
N LEU A 185 15.51 6.11 10.95
CA LEU A 185 15.66 4.79 10.32
C LEU A 185 16.99 4.63 9.60
N SER A 186 17.50 5.71 9.03
CA SER A 186 18.83 5.82 8.43
C SER A 186 19.29 7.30 8.44
N ASN A 187 20.42 7.59 7.85
CA ASN A 187 20.87 8.99 7.74
C ASN A 187 19.96 9.87 6.86
N GLU A 188 19.09 9.25 6.07
CA GLU A 188 18.26 9.92 5.06
C GLU A 188 16.76 9.84 5.37
N ILE A 189 16.34 8.96 6.30
CA ILE A 189 14.93 8.70 6.57
C ILE A 189 14.61 8.87 8.04
N GLU A 190 13.58 9.65 8.28
CA GLU A 190 13.00 9.90 9.59
C GLU A 190 11.48 9.68 9.54
N VAL A 191 10.93 9.08 10.61
CA VAL A 191 9.48 8.85 10.74
C VAL A 191 9.02 9.41 12.07
N THR A 192 8.06 10.32 12.04
CA THR A 192 7.51 10.99 13.21
C THR A 192 6.03 10.65 13.37
N PRO A 193 5.59 10.01 14.46
CA PRO A 193 4.19 9.78 14.75
C PRO A 193 3.52 11.10 15.18
N ILE A 194 2.29 11.32 14.74
CA ILE A 194 1.47 12.48 15.08
C ILE A 194 0.11 11.97 15.55
N LEU A 195 -0.28 12.28 16.76
CA LEU A 195 -1.60 11.93 17.29
C LEU A 195 -2.71 12.56 16.44
N VAL A 196 -3.70 11.75 16.11
CA VAL A 196 -4.93 12.18 15.43
C VAL A 196 -6.14 11.69 16.22
N PRO A 197 -7.26 12.45 16.24
CA PRO A 197 -8.47 12.00 16.92
C PRO A 197 -9.11 10.83 16.15
N HIS A 198 -9.48 9.80 16.89
CA HIS A 198 -10.26 8.67 16.36
C HIS A 198 -10.92 7.91 17.51
N ARG A 199 -11.47 6.72 17.23
CA ARG A 199 -12.01 5.83 18.26
C ARG A 199 -10.89 5.07 18.95
N ASP A 200 -10.39 5.60 20.05
CA ASP A 200 -9.21 5.10 20.76
C ASP A 200 -9.59 4.09 21.87
N GLU A 201 -10.30 3.02 21.51
CA GLU A 201 -10.75 2.03 22.50
C GLU A 201 -9.58 1.30 23.16
N TYR A 202 -8.60 0.87 22.36
CA TYR A 202 -7.48 0.03 22.83
C TYR A 202 -6.10 0.68 22.70
N SER A 203 -5.95 1.65 21.81
CA SER A 203 -4.68 2.31 21.55
C SER A 203 -4.87 3.80 21.31
N GLU A 204 -3.79 4.54 21.25
CA GLU A 204 -3.77 5.82 20.54
C GLU A 204 -3.98 5.59 19.05
N THR A 205 -4.45 6.61 18.32
CA THR A 205 -4.41 6.65 16.86
C THR A 205 -3.40 7.70 16.41
N VAL A 206 -2.51 7.31 15.51
CA VAL A 206 -1.50 8.20 14.93
C VAL A 206 -1.50 8.16 13.41
N GLY A 207 -1.20 9.31 12.80
CA GLY A 207 -0.63 9.39 11.48
C GLY A 207 0.90 9.45 11.55
N TYR A 208 1.55 9.45 10.41
CA TYR A 208 3.02 9.53 10.32
C TYR A 208 3.45 10.62 9.35
N HIS A 209 4.37 11.45 9.81
CA HIS A 209 5.19 12.28 8.95
C HIS A 209 6.45 11.48 8.57
N ILE A 210 6.70 11.32 7.27
CA ILE A 210 7.81 10.52 6.73
C ILE A 210 8.70 11.47 5.96
N GLN A 211 9.91 11.72 6.45
CA GLN A 211 10.92 12.52 5.80
C GLN A 211 11.89 11.61 5.06
N GLY A 212 12.03 11.81 3.77
CA GLY A 212 13.06 11.18 2.94
C GLY A 212 14.16 12.15 2.55
N PRO A 213 15.12 11.73 1.70
CA PRO A 213 16.27 12.54 1.33
C PRO A 213 15.93 13.81 0.53
N ASN A 214 14.83 13.82 -0.22
CA ASN A 214 14.47 14.94 -1.08
C ASN A 214 13.04 15.43 -0.87
N LYS A 215 12.15 14.54 -0.42
CA LYS A 215 10.72 14.81 -0.26
C LYS A 215 10.19 14.19 1.01
N SER A 216 9.00 14.65 1.38
CA SER A 216 8.31 14.20 2.59
C SER A 216 6.88 13.79 2.29
N ALA A 217 6.32 12.97 3.20
CA ALA A 217 4.94 12.52 3.11
C ALA A 217 4.24 12.60 4.47
N LEU A 218 2.94 12.81 4.42
CA LEU A 218 2.01 12.68 5.54
C LEU A 218 1.11 11.48 5.25
N PHE A 219 1.02 10.52 6.18
CA PHE A 219 0.18 9.34 6.07
C PHE A 219 -0.81 9.33 7.24
N ILE A 220 -2.08 9.61 6.97
CA ILE A 220 -3.20 9.59 7.93
C ILE A 220 -4.30 8.73 7.31
N PRO A 221 -4.22 7.38 7.46
CA PRO A 221 -5.20 6.49 6.86
C PRO A 221 -6.54 6.54 7.56
N ASP A 222 -6.56 6.87 8.86
CA ASP A 222 -7.76 6.86 9.65
C ASP A 222 -7.76 8.03 10.65
N ILE A 223 -8.84 8.81 10.66
CA ILE A 223 -9.01 9.98 11.54
C ILE A 223 -10.50 10.27 11.71
N ASP A 224 -10.89 10.90 12.81
CA ASP A 224 -12.22 11.51 12.97
C ASP A 224 -12.31 12.81 12.13
N LYS A 225 -13.43 13.51 12.21
CA LYS A 225 -13.64 14.78 11.50
C LYS A 225 -12.46 15.74 11.68
N TRP A 226 -12.02 16.39 10.59
CA TRP A 226 -10.91 17.35 10.61
C TRP A 226 -11.01 18.42 11.71
N ASP A 227 -12.25 18.82 12.06
CA ASP A 227 -12.49 19.84 13.09
C ASP A 227 -12.27 19.35 14.53
N LYS A 228 -12.14 18.04 14.72
CA LYS A 228 -11.81 17.45 16.03
C LYS A 228 -10.30 17.36 16.27
N TRP A 229 -9.50 17.54 15.22
CA TRP A 229 -8.05 17.54 15.37
C TRP A 229 -7.56 18.90 15.88
N ASP A 230 -6.67 18.91 16.83
CA ASP A 230 -6.04 20.12 17.40
C ASP A 230 -5.05 20.79 16.44
N LYS A 231 -4.64 20.09 15.36
CA LYS A 231 -3.85 20.64 14.26
C LYS A 231 -4.72 20.99 13.05
N ASN A 232 -4.24 21.92 12.25
CA ASN A 232 -4.91 22.30 11.00
C ASN A 232 -4.38 21.46 9.85
N ILE A 233 -5.20 20.56 9.29
CA ILE A 233 -4.81 19.69 8.18
C ILE A 233 -4.30 20.47 6.96
N VAL A 234 -4.85 21.66 6.67
CA VAL A 234 -4.37 22.51 5.57
C VAL A 234 -2.91 22.93 5.79
N GLU A 235 -2.56 23.29 7.02
CA GLU A 235 -1.18 23.66 7.36
C GLU A 235 -0.25 22.43 7.35
N GLU A 236 -0.73 21.25 7.74
CA GLU A 236 0.06 20.01 7.65
C GLU A 236 0.34 19.60 6.21
N ILE A 237 -0.65 19.73 5.30
CA ILE A 237 -0.47 19.47 3.85
C ILE A 237 0.61 20.36 3.24
N LYS A 238 0.69 21.62 3.66
CA LYS A 238 1.71 22.56 3.13
C LYS A 238 3.13 22.15 3.46
N LYS A 239 3.35 21.41 4.55
CA LYS A 239 4.67 20.98 5.03
C LYS A 239 5.25 19.79 4.26
N VAL A 240 4.44 19.11 3.44
CA VAL A 240 4.83 17.85 2.79
C VAL A 240 4.71 17.93 1.27
N ASP A 241 5.29 16.95 0.58
CA ASP A 241 5.16 16.77 -0.86
C ASP A 241 4.02 15.81 -1.24
N TYR A 242 3.68 14.89 -0.34
CA TYR A 242 2.59 13.92 -0.50
C TYR A 242 1.76 13.85 0.78
N ALA A 243 0.44 13.84 0.64
CA ALA A 243 -0.48 13.70 1.77
C ALA A 243 -1.48 12.59 1.47
N PHE A 244 -1.27 11.41 2.08
CA PHE A 244 -2.17 10.26 2.01
C PHE A 244 -3.21 10.41 3.10
N LEU A 245 -4.46 10.68 2.73
CA LEU A 245 -5.49 11.09 3.67
C LEU A 245 -6.72 10.19 3.62
N ASP A 246 -7.31 9.98 4.80
CA ASP A 246 -8.57 9.25 4.99
C ASP A 246 -9.68 9.76 4.06
N ALA A 247 -10.29 8.81 3.37
CA ALA A 247 -11.42 9.02 2.48
C ALA A 247 -12.40 7.84 2.57
N THR A 248 -12.67 7.35 3.78
CA THR A 248 -13.46 6.15 4.04
C THR A 248 -14.80 6.18 3.31
N PHE A 249 -15.54 7.27 3.38
CA PHE A 249 -16.80 7.45 2.66
C PHE A 249 -16.72 8.66 1.74
N TYR A 250 -17.30 8.54 0.55
CA TYR A 250 -17.44 9.67 -0.36
C TYR A 250 -18.45 10.68 0.16
N SER A 251 -19.66 10.19 0.50
CA SER A 251 -20.76 10.99 1.03
C SER A 251 -21.65 10.17 1.98
N GLY A 252 -22.62 10.83 2.62
CA GLY A 252 -23.62 10.18 3.47
C GLY A 252 -24.56 9.24 2.73
N GLU A 253 -24.66 9.32 1.40
CA GLU A 253 -25.58 8.48 0.60
C GLU A 253 -25.20 6.99 0.62
N GLU A 254 -23.91 6.68 0.85
CA GLU A 254 -23.44 5.29 0.99
C GLU A 254 -24.04 4.58 2.21
N ILE A 255 -24.54 5.34 3.18
CA ILE A 255 -24.91 4.90 4.51
C ILE A 255 -26.39 5.15 4.78
N SER A 256 -27.24 4.78 3.85
CA SER A 256 -28.66 5.11 3.70
C SER A 256 -29.60 4.83 4.90
N ALA A 257 -29.10 4.44 6.07
CA ALA A 257 -29.93 4.14 7.24
C ALA A 257 -29.34 4.59 8.59
N ARG A 258 -28.28 5.39 8.61
CA ARG A 258 -27.61 5.80 9.85
C ARG A 258 -27.51 7.34 9.95
N ASP A 259 -27.54 7.82 11.16
CA ASP A 259 -27.11 9.18 11.44
C ASP A 259 -25.60 9.33 11.08
N ILE A 260 -25.32 10.09 10.05
CA ILE A 260 -23.96 10.31 9.52
C ILE A 260 -23.10 11.21 10.42
N SER A 261 -23.73 11.96 11.34
CA SER A 261 -23.00 12.83 12.28
C SER A 261 -22.15 12.05 13.28
N GLY A 262 -22.55 10.79 13.55
CA GLY A 262 -21.81 9.89 14.43
C GLY A 262 -20.68 9.09 13.77
N ILE A 263 -20.42 9.29 12.46
CA ILE A 263 -19.39 8.54 11.74
C ILE A 263 -18.05 9.24 11.90
N PRO A 264 -17.07 8.55 12.50
CA PRO A 264 -15.78 9.13 12.85
C PRO A 264 -14.80 9.12 11.66
N HIS A 265 -15.19 9.69 10.52
CA HIS A 265 -14.35 9.90 9.34
C HIS A 265 -14.78 11.17 8.62
N PRO A 266 -13.85 11.95 8.07
CA PRO A 266 -14.21 13.02 7.16
C PRO A 266 -14.70 12.41 5.84
N PHE A 267 -15.86 12.84 5.35
CA PHE A 267 -16.28 12.43 4.02
C PHE A 267 -15.44 13.10 2.95
N VAL A 268 -15.29 12.46 1.79
CA VAL A 268 -14.56 13.07 0.66
C VAL A 268 -15.14 14.43 0.31
N ILE A 269 -16.48 14.58 0.24
CA ILE A 269 -17.12 15.87 -0.04
C ILE A 269 -16.80 16.94 1.01
N GLU A 270 -16.67 16.58 2.28
CA GLU A 270 -16.26 17.51 3.35
C GLU A 270 -14.79 17.92 3.18
N SER A 271 -13.93 16.98 2.81
CA SER A 271 -12.51 17.21 2.54
C SER A 271 -12.33 18.10 1.30
N LEU A 272 -13.08 17.86 0.21
CA LEU A 272 -13.06 18.69 -1.00
C LEU A 272 -13.46 20.14 -0.70
N GLU A 273 -14.49 20.34 0.12
CA GLU A 273 -14.92 21.67 0.53
C GLU A 273 -13.85 22.36 1.40
N ARG A 274 -13.24 21.64 2.33
CA ARG A 274 -12.15 22.16 3.20
C ARG A 274 -10.92 22.58 2.41
N PHE A 275 -10.60 21.83 1.34
CA PHE A 275 -9.39 22.04 0.53
C PHE A 275 -9.62 22.87 -0.72
N LYS A 276 -10.83 23.40 -0.94
CA LYS A 276 -11.21 24.10 -2.19
C LYS A 276 -10.31 25.29 -2.53
N ASP A 277 -9.85 26.02 -1.50
CA ASP A 277 -9.05 27.23 -1.64
C ASP A 277 -7.54 26.97 -1.70
N LEU A 278 -7.10 25.69 -1.63
CA LEU A 278 -5.71 25.34 -1.84
C LEU A 278 -5.27 25.62 -3.29
N SER A 279 -4.01 25.98 -3.47
CA SER A 279 -3.42 26.13 -4.80
C SER A 279 -3.45 24.79 -5.57
N PRO A 280 -3.42 24.80 -6.92
CA PRO A 280 -3.36 23.57 -7.71
C PRO A 280 -2.19 22.66 -7.31
N ASN A 281 -1.03 23.25 -6.97
CA ASN A 281 0.14 22.50 -6.51
C ASN A 281 -0.14 21.78 -5.18
N GLU A 282 -0.82 22.40 -4.23
CA GLU A 282 -1.13 21.77 -2.95
C GLU A 282 -2.23 20.72 -3.07
N LYS A 283 -3.25 20.96 -3.91
CA LYS A 283 -4.28 19.96 -4.22
C LYS A 283 -3.65 18.67 -4.79
N SER A 284 -2.68 18.81 -5.69
CA SER A 284 -2.00 17.67 -6.31
C SER A 284 -1.15 16.82 -5.36
N LYS A 285 -0.84 17.32 -4.15
CA LYS A 285 -0.18 16.55 -3.09
C LYS A 285 -1.12 15.58 -2.38
N ILE A 286 -2.44 15.84 -2.39
CA ILE A 286 -3.45 15.09 -1.65
C ILE A 286 -3.84 13.84 -2.43
N ILE A 287 -3.62 12.68 -1.81
CA ILE A 287 -3.96 11.35 -2.31
C ILE A 287 -4.98 10.75 -1.36
N PHE A 288 -6.22 10.60 -1.80
CA PHE A 288 -7.27 9.95 -1.04
C PHE A 288 -7.06 8.44 -0.99
N ILE A 289 -7.20 7.86 0.21
CA ILE A 289 -6.98 6.44 0.52
C ILE A 289 -8.03 5.93 1.51
N HIS A 290 -7.96 4.66 1.91
CA HIS A 290 -8.78 4.06 2.99
C HIS A 290 -10.27 3.96 2.65
N PHE A 291 -10.59 3.51 1.44
CA PHE A 291 -11.97 3.48 0.93
C PHE A 291 -12.80 2.35 1.54
N ASN A 292 -13.97 2.66 2.09
CA ASN A 292 -14.97 1.63 2.39
C ASN A 292 -15.42 0.93 1.09
N HIS A 293 -15.80 -0.33 1.17
CA HIS A 293 -16.22 -1.14 0.02
C HIS A 293 -17.34 -0.53 -0.85
N THR A 294 -18.10 0.42 -0.32
CA THR A 294 -19.14 1.16 -1.04
C THR A 294 -18.67 2.45 -1.68
N ASN A 295 -17.43 2.90 -1.35
CA ASN A 295 -16.93 4.18 -1.83
C ASN A 295 -16.69 4.14 -3.35
N PRO A 296 -17.30 5.05 -4.12
CA PRO A 296 -17.15 5.08 -5.58
C PRO A 296 -15.70 5.38 -6.03
N LEU A 297 -14.84 5.95 -5.18
CA LEU A 297 -13.44 6.23 -5.53
C LEU A 297 -12.60 4.95 -5.74
N ILE A 298 -13.09 3.78 -5.33
CA ILE A 298 -12.43 2.49 -5.63
C ILE A 298 -12.39 2.25 -7.14
N ASP A 299 -13.42 2.70 -7.86
CA ASP A 299 -13.46 2.68 -9.33
C ASP A 299 -12.99 4.04 -9.85
N ILE A 300 -11.78 4.06 -10.41
CA ILE A 300 -11.16 5.29 -10.94
C ILE A 300 -11.94 5.87 -12.13
N ASP A 301 -12.79 5.06 -12.78
CA ASP A 301 -13.63 5.46 -13.90
C ASP A 301 -15.02 5.96 -13.46
N SER A 302 -15.33 5.94 -12.15
CA SER A 302 -16.57 6.52 -11.60
C SER A 302 -16.64 8.02 -11.84
N GLU A 303 -17.86 8.57 -11.87
CA GLU A 303 -18.04 10.01 -12.02
C GLU A 303 -17.49 10.80 -10.82
N GLU A 304 -17.57 10.22 -9.61
CA GLU A 304 -17.03 10.78 -8.38
C GLU A 304 -15.51 10.84 -8.41
N ALA A 305 -14.83 9.77 -8.86
CA ALA A 305 -13.38 9.76 -9.02
C ALA A 305 -12.91 10.77 -10.08
N LYS A 306 -13.59 10.82 -11.23
CA LYS A 306 -13.33 11.83 -12.27
C LYS A 306 -13.48 13.26 -11.75
N ASN A 307 -14.51 13.52 -10.94
CA ASN A 307 -14.70 14.82 -10.31
C ASN A 307 -13.55 15.19 -9.38
N VAL A 308 -13.11 14.26 -8.51
CA VAL A 308 -11.95 14.43 -7.61
C VAL A 308 -10.70 14.78 -8.42
N LEU A 309 -10.43 14.04 -9.50
CA LEU A 309 -9.28 14.29 -10.37
C LEU A 309 -9.35 15.64 -11.09
N GLN A 310 -10.53 16.02 -11.60
CA GLN A 310 -10.75 17.32 -12.26
C GLN A 310 -10.55 18.51 -11.31
N LEU A 311 -10.84 18.34 -10.02
CA LEU A 311 -10.59 19.35 -8.99
C LEU A 311 -9.11 19.47 -8.62
N GLY A 312 -8.23 18.62 -9.18
CA GLY A 312 -6.78 18.64 -9.00
C GLY A 312 -6.26 17.76 -7.86
N PHE A 313 -7.11 16.95 -7.25
CA PHE A 313 -6.72 15.95 -6.24
C PHE A 313 -6.34 14.62 -6.87
N ARG A 314 -5.90 13.66 -6.06
CA ARG A 314 -5.53 12.32 -6.51
C ARG A 314 -6.34 11.26 -5.76
N VAL A 315 -6.56 10.13 -6.43
CA VAL A 315 -7.15 8.92 -5.85
C VAL A 315 -6.06 7.86 -5.85
N GLY A 316 -5.71 7.35 -4.67
CA GLY A 316 -4.62 6.38 -4.50
C GLY A 316 -4.90 5.06 -5.21
N GLN A 317 -3.91 4.54 -5.91
CA GLN A 317 -3.98 3.25 -6.61
C GLN A 317 -2.89 2.30 -6.07
N ILE A 318 -3.21 1.01 -5.92
CA ILE A 318 -2.22 0.00 -5.51
C ILE A 318 -1.07 -0.05 -6.52
N GLY A 319 0.15 -0.14 -6.00
CA GLY A 319 1.37 -0.18 -6.80
C GLY A 319 1.90 1.19 -7.22
N GLU A 320 1.19 2.28 -6.89
CA GLU A 320 1.67 3.63 -7.16
C GLU A 320 2.90 3.95 -6.30
N VAL A 321 3.92 4.55 -6.93
CA VAL A 321 5.24 4.80 -6.33
C VAL A 321 5.52 6.29 -6.22
N PHE A 322 6.01 6.70 -5.06
CA PHE A 322 6.31 8.08 -4.71
C PHE A 322 7.77 8.20 -4.27
N GLY A 323 8.61 8.86 -5.06
CA GLY A 323 10.01 9.11 -4.67
C GLY A 323 10.10 10.09 -3.49
N LEU A 324 10.93 9.74 -2.51
CA LEU A 324 11.22 10.57 -1.33
C LEU A 324 12.54 11.35 -1.43
#